data_5a53da815b8e94c0c77d792fba562c8e
#
_entry.id   5a53da815b8e94c0c77d792fba562c8e
#
_cell.length_a   1.000
_cell.length_b   1.000
_cell.length_c   1.000
_cell.angle_alpha   90.00
_cell.angle_beta   90.00
_cell.angle_gamma   90.00
#
_symmetry.space_group_name_H-M   'P 1'
#
loop_
_entity.id
_entity.type
_entity.pdbx_description
1 polymer ?
#
loop_
_entity_poly.entity_id
_entity_poly.type
_entity_poly.pdbx_seq_one_letter_code
_entity_poly.pdbx_strand_id
1 'polypeptide(L)'
;MDGNGRWAKDRGLARTAGHEAGEKVLFDLVQAAIGFGVKELSAYAFSTENWKRTPEEVKFLMGYSRDVLRRRRDRLNEMGVKIQWIGRPQRLWKSVISELEEAQELTRKNKTLTLNMCVNYGGRSELVDATTALARDVKRGKLKPDAITEKTIEKYLYSPKMRDVDLFLRSSGEQRTSNFLPWQSVYAEFVFMDVLWPDMTPKQLWKAIEIYSERDRRFGKA
;
A
#
# COMPACT_ATOMS: atom_id res chain seq x y z
N MET A 1 7.77 -1.32 -1.28
CA MET A 1 8.66 -2.12 -0.39
C MET A 1 9.32 -3.22 -1.22
N ASP A 2 10.39 -2.88 -1.93
CA ASP A 2 11.02 -3.79 -2.89
C ASP A 2 12.49 -4.08 -2.48
N GLY A 3 13.03 -5.24 -2.91
CA GLY A 3 14.41 -5.62 -2.65
C GLY A 3 14.61 -6.61 -1.50
N ASN A 4 13.58 -7.01 -0.75
CA ASN A 4 13.71 -7.95 0.38
C ASN A 4 14.45 -9.23 0.01
N GLY A 5 14.11 -9.86 -1.13
CA GLY A 5 14.75 -11.09 -1.57
C GLY A 5 16.20 -10.88 -2.03
N ARG A 6 16.53 -9.76 -2.69
CA ARG A 6 17.90 -9.40 -3.06
C ARG A 6 18.76 -9.17 -1.82
N TRP A 7 18.24 -8.39 -0.88
CA TRP A 7 18.90 -8.11 0.39
C TRP A 7 19.32 -9.40 1.15
N ALA A 8 18.42 -10.38 1.24
CA ALA A 8 18.71 -11.67 1.86
C ALA A 8 19.77 -12.46 1.06
N LYS A 9 19.62 -12.51 -0.27
CA LYS A 9 20.57 -13.21 -1.16
C LYS A 9 21.99 -12.64 -1.04
N ASP A 10 22.15 -11.32 -1.03
CA ASP A 10 23.44 -10.63 -0.95
C ASP A 10 24.16 -10.92 0.40
N ARG A 11 23.41 -11.39 1.40
CA ARG A 11 23.91 -11.76 2.75
C ARG A 11 23.97 -13.27 2.98
N GLY A 12 23.71 -14.08 1.96
CA GLY A 12 23.68 -15.55 2.10
C GLY A 12 22.54 -16.07 2.99
N LEU A 13 21.48 -15.26 3.18
CA LEU A 13 20.34 -15.59 4.04
C LEU A 13 19.17 -16.16 3.25
N ALA A 14 18.30 -16.89 3.95
CA ALA A 14 17.02 -17.31 3.39
C ALA A 14 16.18 -16.09 3.00
N ARG A 15 15.42 -16.19 1.90
CA ARG A 15 14.59 -15.09 1.37
C ARG A 15 13.60 -14.53 2.41
N THR A 16 13.15 -15.37 3.33
CA THR A 16 12.25 -15.00 4.44
C THR A 16 12.88 -13.98 5.39
N ALA A 17 14.19 -14.08 5.65
CA ALA A 17 14.91 -13.12 6.50
C ALA A 17 14.82 -11.67 5.96
N GLY A 18 14.80 -11.50 4.64
CA GLY A 18 14.60 -10.18 4.04
C GLY A 18 13.21 -9.60 4.32
N HIS A 19 12.17 -10.43 4.38
CA HIS A 19 10.81 -9.98 4.73
C HIS A 19 10.73 -9.61 6.22
N GLU A 20 11.40 -10.35 7.09
CA GLU A 20 11.47 -10.07 8.53
C GLU A 20 12.21 -8.75 8.81
N ALA A 21 13.35 -8.53 8.15
CA ALA A 21 14.06 -7.25 8.25
C ALA A 21 13.23 -6.09 7.71
N GLY A 22 12.53 -6.30 6.59
CA GLY A 22 11.66 -5.29 5.98
C GLY A 22 10.42 -4.92 6.80
N GLU A 23 9.94 -5.80 7.69
CA GLU A 23 8.86 -5.49 8.65
C GLU A 23 9.26 -4.34 9.56
N LYS A 24 10.42 -4.47 10.22
CA LYS A 24 10.90 -3.43 11.14
C LYS A 24 10.97 -2.07 10.46
N VAL A 25 11.49 -2.04 9.24
CA VAL A 25 11.59 -0.81 8.44
C VAL A 25 10.22 -0.15 8.23
N LEU A 26 9.18 -0.92 7.92
CA LEU A 26 7.83 -0.35 7.74
C LEU A 26 7.40 0.42 8.99
N PHE A 27 7.60 -0.13 10.18
CA PHE A 27 7.19 0.52 11.44
C PHE A 27 8.05 1.75 11.77
N ASP A 28 9.36 1.67 11.55
CA ASP A 28 10.27 2.81 11.72
C ASP A 28 9.87 3.97 10.78
N LEU A 29 9.49 3.64 9.53
CA LEU A 29 9.03 4.64 8.57
C LEU A 29 7.63 5.17 8.88
N VAL A 30 6.71 4.39 9.42
CA VAL A 30 5.40 4.88 9.91
C VAL A 30 5.61 5.90 11.02
N GLN A 31 6.47 5.60 11.99
CA GLN A 31 6.79 6.51 13.08
C GLN A 31 7.45 7.81 12.57
N ALA A 32 8.39 7.69 11.64
CA ALA A 32 9.03 8.85 11.00
C ALA A 32 8.02 9.68 10.20
N ALA A 33 7.14 9.04 9.42
CA ALA A 33 6.10 9.70 8.65
C ALA A 33 5.15 10.53 9.53
N ILE A 34 4.80 10.04 10.72
CA ILE A 34 4.06 10.81 11.72
C ILE A 34 4.83 12.07 12.11
N GLY A 35 6.12 11.92 12.46
CA GLY A 35 6.99 13.03 12.82
C GLY A 35 7.17 14.07 11.70
N PHE A 36 7.13 13.64 10.44
CA PHE A 36 7.21 14.52 9.27
C PHE A 36 5.86 15.13 8.87
N GLY A 37 4.77 14.83 9.58
CA GLY A 37 3.45 15.38 9.32
C GLY A 37 2.68 14.71 8.18
N VAL A 38 3.15 13.57 7.67
CA VAL A 38 2.46 12.77 6.65
C VAL A 38 1.11 12.32 7.18
N LYS A 39 0.05 12.51 6.39
CA LYS A 39 -1.33 12.17 6.80
C LYS A 39 -1.77 10.80 6.31
N GLU A 40 -1.22 10.34 5.21
CA GLU A 40 -1.60 9.07 4.59
C GLU A 40 -0.36 8.39 4.02
N LEU A 41 -0.15 7.12 4.38
CA LEU A 41 0.96 6.29 3.92
C LEU A 41 0.41 4.98 3.37
N SER A 42 0.71 4.67 2.12
CA SER A 42 0.31 3.42 1.48
C SER A 42 1.49 2.48 1.36
N ALA A 43 1.36 1.27 1.88
CA ALA A 43 2.39 0.25 1.88
C ALA A 43 2.00 -0.95 1.00
N TYR A 44 2.79 -1.24 -0.05
CA TYR A 44 2.55 -2.38 -0.94
C TYR A 44 3.08 -3.66 -0.32
N ALA A 45 2.27 -4.32 0.51
CA ALA A 45 2.67 -5.48 1.28
C ALA A 45 2.58 -6.80 0.49
N PHE A 46 1.51 -6.98 -0.30
CA PHE A 46 1.33 -8.16 -1.14
C PHE A 46 0.54 -7.81 -2.40
N SER A 47 1.18 -7.96 -3.57
CA SER A 47 0.53 -7.70 -4.86
C SER A 47 -0.22 -8.93 -5.39
N THR A 48 -1.19 -8.70 -6.30
CA THR A 48 -1.86 -9.79 -7.03
C THR A 48 -0.88 -10.64 -7.85
N GLU A 49 0.23 -10.09 -8.29
CA GLU A 49 1.29 -10.79 -9.02
C GLU A 49 2.07 -11.75 -8.12
N ASN A 50 2.11 -11.52 -6.80
CA ASN A 50 2.86 -12.37 -5.86
C ASN A 50 2.27 -13.79 -5.75
N TRP A 51 1.04 -14.00 -6.16
CA TRP A 51 0.46 -15.36 -6.28
C TRP A 51 1.17 -16.26 -7.30
N LYS A 52 2.03 -15.70 -8.15
CA LYS A 52 2.86 -16.46 -9.11
C LYS A 52 4.18 -16.96 -8.49
N ARG A 53 4.47 -16.60 -7.25
CA ARG A 53 5.63 -17.11 -6.51
C ARG A 53 5.46 -18.57 -6.13
N THR A 54 6.52 -19.21 -5.63
CA THR A 54 6.42 -20.59 -5.19
C THR A 54 5.37 -20.75 -4.08
N PRO A 55 4.68 -21.91 -4.01
CA PRO A 55 3.68 -22.17 -2.98
C PRO A 55 4.21 -21.97 -1.56
N GLU A 56 5.47 -22.34 -1.32
CA GLU A 56 6.16 -22.19 -0.01
C GLU A 56 6.31 -20.72 0.37
N GLU A 57 6.75 -19.87 -0.59
CA GLU A 57 6.88 -18.44 -0.36
C GLU A 57 5.51 -17.79 -0.11
N VAL A 58 4.50 -18.14 -0.90
CA VAL A 58 3.12 -17.64 -0.69
C VAL A 58 2.59 -18.04 0.68
N LYS A 59 2.77 -19.30 1.07
CA LYS A 59 2.36 -19.81 2.40
C LYS A 59 3.05 -19.04 3.52
N PHE A 60 4.36 -18.83 3.41
CA PHE A 60 5.12 -18.03 4.37
C PHE A 60 4.55 -16.61 4.46
N LEU A 61 4.39 -15.92 3.32
CA LEU A 61 3.91 -14.52 3.29
C LEU A 61 2.52 -14.37 3.90
N MET A 62 1.61 -15.32 3.67
CA MET A 62 0.27 -15.29 4.26
C MET A 62 0.33 -15.45 5.78
N GLY A 63 1.03 -16.46 6.28
CA GLY A 63 1.20 -16.67 7.73
C GLY A 63 1.91 -15.48 8.40
N TYR A 64 3.00 -15.04 7.79
CA TYR A 64 3.80 -13.92 8.29
C TYR A 64 3.01 -12.61 8.35
N SER A 65 2.25 -12.27 7.29
CA SER A 65 1.41 -11.07 7.26
C SER A 65 0.37 -11.07 8.37
N ARG A 66 -0.29 -12.22 8.62
CA ARG A 66 -1.22 -12.39 9.75
C ARG A 66 -0.54 -12.10 11.07
N ASP A 67 0.61 -12.73 11.32
CA ASP A 67 1.31 -12.64 12.60
C ASP A 67 1.89 -11.24 12.86
N VAL A 68 2.36 -10.56 11.79
CA VAL A 68 2.80 -9.17 11.86
C VAL A 68 1.65 -8.23 12.25
N LEU A 69 0.50 -8.35 11.59
CA LEU A 69 -0.67 -7.54 11.92
C LEU A 69 -1.06 -7.71 13.38
N ARG A 70 -1.16 -8.97 13.86
CA ARG A 70 -1.50 -9.28 15.25
C ARG A 70 -0.53 -8.66 16.24
N ARG A 71 0.79 -8.72 15.98
CA ARG A 71 1.81 -8.18 16.89
C ARG A 71 1.87 -6.65 16.90
N ARG A 72 1.49 -5.99 15.80
CA ARG A 72 1.75 -4.56 15.59
C ARG A 72 0.52 -3.67 15.69
N ARG A 73 -0.69 -4.22 15.53
CA ARG A 73 -1.93 -3.43 15.50
C ARG A 73 -2.15 -2.62 16.78
N ASP A 74 -1.86 -3.19 17.96
CA ASP A 74 -2.06 -2.50 19.22
C ASP A 74 -1.11 -1.30 19.34
N ARG A 75 0.17 -1.49 19.00
CA ARG A 75 1.15 -0.40 18.99
C ARG A 75 0.79 0.70 17.98
N LEU A 76 0.33 0.33 16.79
CA LEU A 76 -0.16 1.30 15.81
C LEU A 76 -1.39 2.06 16.33
N ASN A 77 -2.28 1.38 17.03
CA ASN A 77 -3.44 2.00 17.67
C ASN A 77 -3.02 3.03 18.75
N GLU A 78 -2.06 2.68 19.62
CA GLU A 78 -1.49 3.61 20.62
C GLU A 78 -0.86 4.86 19.97
N MET A 79 -0.24 4.71 18.80
CA MET A 79 0.33 5.83 18.02
C MET A 79 -0.74 6.67 17.32
N GLY A 80 -2.02 6.34 17.44
CA GLY A 80 -3.11 7.01 16.75
C GLY A 80 -3.16 6.75 15.25
N VAL A 81 -2.53 5.67 14.78
CA VAL A 81 -2.53 5.26 13.37
C VAL A 81 -3.83 4.53 13.05
N LYS A 82 -4.52 4.98 12.01
CA LYS A 82 -5.67 4.29 11.42
C LYS A 82 -5.16 3.30 10.39
N ILE A 83 -5.44 2.02 10.57
CA ILE A 83 -5.13 0.98 9.59
C ILE A 83 -6.31 0.84 8.62
N GLN A 84 -6.02 0.78 7.34
CA GLN A 84 -6.99 0.51 6.29
C GLN A 84 -6.45 -0.56 5.36
N TRP A 85 -7.21 -1.63 5.15
CA TRP A 85 -6.87 -2.63 4.15
C TRP A 85 -7.36 -2.20 2.77
N ILE A 86 -6.49 -2.26 1.77
CA ILE A 86 -6.79 -2.01 0.37
C ILE A 86 -6.39 -3.25 -0.43
N GLY A 87 -7.37 -3.90 -1.04
CA GLY A 87 -7.16 -5.10 -1.82
C GLY A 87 -8.42 -5.97 -1.88
N ARG A 88 -8.28 -7.11 -2.51
CA ARG A 88 -9.40 -8.04 -2.73
C ARG A 88 -9.29 -9.28 -1.82
N PRO A 89 -10.44 -9.80 -1.32
CA PRO A 89 -10.43 -10.95 -0.40
C PRO A 89 -10.13 -12.29 -1.09
N GLN A 90 -10.32 -12.38 -2.41
CA GLN A 90 -10.17 -13.63 -3.16
C GLN A 90 -8.76 -14.21 -2.98
N ARG A 91 -8.68 -15.51 -2.68
CA ARG A 91 -7.46 -16.29 -2.43
C ARG A 91 -6.74 -15.98 -1.11
N LEU A 92 -7.03 -14.87 -0.41
CA LEU A 92 -6.48 -14.66 0.93
C LEU A 92 -7.00 -15.71 1.91
N TRP A 93 -6.17 -16.10 2.86
CA TRP A 93 -6.61 -16.94 3.95
C TRP A 93 -7.61 -16.19 4.83
N LYS A 94 -8.65 -16.88 5.28
CA LYS A 94 -9.66 -16.30 6.19
C LYS A 94 -9.04 -15.67 7.43
N SER A 95 -7.98 -16.30 7.98
CA SER A 95 -7.26 -15.77 9.14
C SER A 95 -6.52 -14.45 8.85
N VAL A 96 -6.02 -14.23 7.63
CA VAL A 96 -5.43 -12.95 7.23
C VAL A 96 -6.51 -11.88 7.10
N ILE A 97 -7.64 -12.22 6.50
CA ILE A 97 -8.79 -11.31 6.36
C ILE A 97 -9.28 -10.87 7.74
N SER A 98 -9.49 -11.83 8.67
CA SER A 98 -9.93 -11.54 10.06
C SER A 98 -8.98 -10.56 10.76
N GLU A 99 -7.67 -10.77 10.69
CA GLU A 99 -6.69 -9.85 11.31
C GLU A 99 -6.69 -8.45 10.67
N LEU A 100 -6.88 -8.36 9.35
CA LEU A 100 -7.00 -7.07 8.65
C LEU A 100 -8.27 -6.33 9.10
N GLU A 101 -9.41 -7.01 9.17
CA GLU A 101 -10.69 -6.45 9.61
C GLU A 101 -10.65 -6.03 11.09
N GLU A 102 -10.07 -6.86 11.96
CA GLU A 102 -9.88 -6.55 13.38
C GLU A 102 -8.96 -5.32 13.56
N ALA A 103 -7.86 -5.24 12.81
CA ALA A 103 -6.96 -4.09 12.85
C ALA A 103 -7.66 -2.80 12.36
N GLN A 104 -8.49 -2.89 11.32
CA GLN A 104 -9.29 -1.76 10.84
C GLN A 104 -10.30 -1.29 11.90
N GLU A 105 -11.04 -2.22 12.51
CA GLU A 105 -12.05 -1.88 13.52
C GLU A 105 -11.41 -1.28 14.77
N LEU A 106 -10.33 -1.89 15.27
CA LEU A 106 -9.59 -1.39 16.45
C LEU A 106 -9.14 0.07 16.24
N THR A 107 -8.65 0.39 15.06
CA THR A 107 -8.01 1.68 14.77
C THR A 107 -8.92 2.69 14.06
N ARG A 108 -10.19 2.38 13.83
CA ARG A 108 -11.12 3.15 12.99
C ARG A 108 -11.31 4.62 13.39
N LYS A 109 -11.12 4.93 14.67
CA LYS A 109 -11.29 6.29 15.24
C LYS A 109 -10.00 7.11 15.22
N ASN A 110 -8.86 6.52 14.89
CA ASN A 110 -7.57 7.18 14.90
C ASN A 110 -7.45 8.20 13.77
N LYS A 111 -6.64 9.26 13.99
CA LYS A 111 -6.56 10.41 13.08
C LYS A 111 -5.13 10.94 12.87
N THR A 112 -4.13 10.35 13.52
CA THR A 112 -2.74 10.83 13.43
C THR A 112 -2.19 10.59 12.02
N LEU A 113 -2.31 9.36 11.51
CA LEU A 113 -1.90 8.93 10.18
C LEU A 113 -2.82 7.80 9.73
N THR A 114 -3.19 7.76 8.46
CA THR A 114 -3.85 6.59 7.84
C THR A 114 -2.77 5.73 7.17
N LEU A 115 -2.63 4.48 7.64
CA LEU A 115 -1.77 3.46 7.02
C LEU A 115 -2.62 2.55 6.13
N ASN A 116 -2.49 2.73 4.83
CA ASN A 116 -3.11 1.86 3.83
C ASN A 116 -2.24 0.62 3.60
N MET A 117 -2.67 -0.51 4.14
CA MET A 117 -2.04 -1.81 3.91
C MET A 117 -2.57 -2.41 2.61
N CYS A 118 -1.81 -2.31 1.54
CA CYS A 118 -2.17 -2.87 0.25
C CYS A 118 -1.81 -4.37 0.22
N VAL A 119 -2.79 -5.22 0.53
CA VAL A 119 -2.66 -6.68 0.64
C VAL A 119 -3.58 -7.35 -0.37
N ASN A 120 -3.01 -8.21 -1.23
CA ASN A 120 -3.69 -8.77 -2.41
C ASN A 120 -4.25 -7.66 -3.30
N TYR A 121 -3.43 -6.63 -3.47
CA TYR A 121 -3.76 -5.46 -4.26
C TYR A 121 -3.14 -5.55 -5.67
N GLY A 122 -3.81 -4.97 -6.64
CA GLY A 122 -3.33 -4.70 -7.98
C GLY A 122 -4.26 -3.72 -8.67
N GLY A 123 -3.73 -2.59 -9.14
CA GLY A 123 -4.55 -1.49 -9.66
C GLY A 123 -5.41 -1.89 -10.86
N ARG A 124 -4.88 -2.74 -11.77
CA ARG A 124 -5.72 -3.29 -12.86
C ARG A 124 -6.87 -4.13 -12.34
N SER A 125 -6.64 -4.92 -11.28
CA SER A 125 -7.70 -5.70 -10.65
C SER A 125 -8.72 -4.81 -9.94
N GLU A 126 -8.28 -3.75 -9.28
CA GLU A 126 -9.14 -2.74 -8.66
C GLU A 126 -10.06 -2.09 -9.70
N LEU A 127 -9.51 -1.66 -10.84
CA LEU A 127 -10.30 -1.05 -11.92
C LEU A 127 -11.31 -2.04 -12.52
N VAL A 128 -10.95 -3.31 -12.70
CA VAL A 128 -11.88 -4.34 -13.18
C VAL A 128 -13.01 -4.56 -12.18
N ASP A 129 -12.70 -4.64 -10.89
CA ASP A 129 -13.72 -4.84 -9.84
C ASP A 129 -14.63 -3.61 -9.73
N ALA A 130 -14.07 -2.40 -9.78
CA ALA A 130 -14.82 -1.14 -9.77
C ALA A 130 -15.75 -1.04 -10.99
N THR A 131 -15.24 -1.30 -12.19
CA THR A 131 -16.03 -1.29 -13.43
C THR A 131 -17.15 -2.33 -13.39
N THR A 132 -16.86 -3.52 -12.88
CA THR A 132 -17.85 -4.59 -12.74
C THR A 132 -18.98 -4.20 -11.78
N ALA A 133 -18.63 -3.60 -10.64
CA ALA A 133 -19.61 -3.13 -9.66
C ALA A 133 -20.48 -1.98 -10.23
N LEU A 134 -19.85 -1.03 -10.91
CA LEU A 134 -20.51 0.07 -11.61
C LEU A 134 -21.48 -0.44 -12.69
N ALA A 135 -21.07 -1.37 -13.54
CA ALA A 135 -21.90 -1.97 -14.56
C ALA A 135 -23.12 -2.69 -13.97
N ARG A 136 -22.97 -3.35 -12.82
CA ARG A 136 -24.09 -3.97 -12.10
C ARG A 136 -25.11 -2.92 -11.63
N ASP A 137 -24.65 -1.77 -11.14
CA ASP A 137 -25.54 -0.70 -10.68
C ASP A 137 -26.24 0.01 -11.86
N VAL A 138 -25.57 0.15 -13.01
CA VAL A 138 -26.20 0.58 -14.25
C VAL A 138 -27.31 -0.40 -14.67
N LYS A 139 -27.02 -1.72 -14.70
CA LYS A 139 -28.01 -2.76 -15.03
C LYS A 139 -29.22 -2.75 -14.09
N ARG A 140 -29.02 -2.40 -12.83
CA ARG A 140 -30.08 -2.30 -11.80
C ARG A 140 -30.84 -0.96 -11.82
N GLY A 141 -30.51 -0.06 -12.74
CA GLY A 141 -31.10 1.28 -12.82
C GLY A 141 -30.72 2.24 -11.70
N LYS A 142 -29.71 1.90 -10.87
CA LYS A 142 -29.22 2.77 -9.79
C LYS A 142 -28.33 3.91 -10.29
N LEU A 143 -27.73 3.73 -11.46
CA LEU A 143 -26.84 4.69 -12.09
C LEU A 143 -27.15 4.75 -13.59
N LYS A 144 -27.20 5.97 -14.14
CA LYS A 144 -27.32 6.19 -15.58
C LYS A 144 -25.92 6.20 -16.21
N PRO A 145 -25.71 5.62 -17.42
CA PRO A 145 -24.41 5.66 -18.10
C PRO A 145 -23.85 7.07 -18.22
N ASP A 146 -24.67 8.05 -18.58
CA ASP A 146 -24.29 9.44 -18.79
C ASP A 146 -23.90 10.18 -17.48
N ALA A 147 -24.18 9.58 -16.32
CA ALA A 147 -23.77 10.10 -15.01
C ALA A 147 -22.43 9.55 -14.51
N ILE A 148 -21.74 8.74 -15.33
CA ILE A 148 -20.44 8.21 -14.98
C ILE A 148 -19.38 9.27 -15.20
N THR A 149 -18.68 9.64 -14.12
CA THR A 149 -17.58 10.60 -14.08
C THR A 149 -16.39 9.97 -13.33
N GLU A 150 -15.23 10.62 -13.33
CA GLU A 150 -14.08 10.21 -12.51
C GLU A 150 -14.48 10.04 -11.04
N LYS A 151 -15.21 11.01 -10.46
CA LYS A 151 -15.77 10.96 -9.10
C LYS A 151 -16.74 9.78 -8.89
N THR A 152 -17.40 9.33 -9.93
CA THR A 152 -18.24 8.14 -9.86
C THR A 152 -17.35 6.89 -9.74
N ILE A 153 -16.31 6.78 -10.56
CA ILE A 153 -15.35 5.65 -10.53
C ILE A 153 -14.69 5.56 -9.16
N GLU A 154 -14.23 6.67 -8.60
CA GLU A 154 -13.60 6.72 -7.27
C GLU A 154 -14.45 6.06 -6.17
N LYS A 155 -15.77 6.20 -6.23
CA LYS A 155 -16.70 5.58 -5.26
C LYS A 155 -16.71 4.05 -5.31
N TYR A 156 -16.25 3.45 -6.40
CA TYR A 156 -16.19 2.00 -6.60
C TYR A 156 -14.80 1.43 -6.39
N LEU A 157 -13.76 2.27 -6.22
CA LEU A 157 -12.42 1.81 -5.87
C LEU A 157 -12.42 1.17 -4.47
N TYR A 158 -11.39 0.38 -4.16
CA TYR A 158 -11.28 -0.30 -2.87
C TYR A 158 -11.22 0.66 -1.67
N SER A 159 -10.75 1.89 -1.90
CA SER A 159 -10.72 2.95 -0.90
C SER A 159 -11.29 4.26 -1.47
N PRO A 160 -12.63 4.44 -1.47
CA PRO A 160 -13.28 5.62 -2.07
C PRO A 160 -12.91 6.97 -1.44
N LYS A 161 -12.30 6.96 -0.26
CA LYS A 161 -11.88 8.17 0.48
C LYS A 161 -10.37 8.39 0.46
N MET A 162 -9.63 7.53 -0.22
CA MET A 162 -8.19 7.68 -0.38
C MET A 162 -7.91 8.93 -1.20
N ARG A 163 -6.95 9.72 -0.76
CA ARG A 163 -6.47 10.89 -1.51
C ARG A 163 -5.58 10.46 -2.66
N ASP A 164 -5.44 11.34 -3.64
CA ASP A 164 -4.38 11.19 -4.63
C ASP A 164 -3.01 11.14 -3.98
N VAL A 165 -2.12 10.35 -4.57
CA VAL A 165 -0.76 10.17 -4.09
C VAL A 165 0.06 11.39 -4.49
N ASP A 166 0.60 12.09 -3.50
CA ASP A 166 1.52 13.20 -3.74
C ASP A 166 2.92 12.71 -4.10
N LEU A 167 3.44 11.76 -3.34
CA LEU A 167 4.78 11.20 -3.49
C LEU A 167 4.71 9.68 -3.64
N PHE A 168 5.19 9.17 -4.77
CA PHE A 168 5.38 7.74 -5.02
C PHE A 168 6.85 7.38 -4.82
N LEU A 169 7.15 6.69 -3.72
CA LEU A 169 8.51 6.26 -3.37
C LEU A 169 8.69 4.77 -3.64
N ARG A 170 9.73 4.41 -4.37
CA ARG A 170 10.14 3.03 -4.59
C ARG A 170 11.62 2.81 -4.30
N SER A 171 11.91 1.81 -3.49
CA SER A 171 13.26 1.32 -3.19
C SER A 171 13.79 0.37 -4.27
N SER A 172 15.07 0.00 -4.19
CA SER A 172 15.73 -1.05 -4.96
C SER A 172 16.10 -0.75 -6.41
N GLY A 173 16.17 0.55 -6.79
CA GLY A 173 16.61 1.00 -8.10
C GLY A 173 15.61 0.77 -9.24
N GLU A 174 14.45 0.20 -8.96
CA GLU A 174 13.43 -0.10 -9.97
C GLU A 174 12.55 1.11 -10.26
N GLN A 175 12.49 1.53 -11.53
CA GLN A 175 11.80 2.75 -11.98
C GLN A 175 10.47 2.41 -12.69
N ARG A 176 9.52 1.84 -11.94
CA ARG A 176 8.17 1.49 -12.41
C ARG A 176 7.20 1.39 -11.25
N THR A 177 5.90 1.53 -11.51
CA THR A 177 4.85 1.46 -10.48
C THR A 177 4.46 0.03 -10.12
N SER A 178 4.68 -0.93 -11.00
CA SER A 178 4.32 -2.35 -10.84
C SER A 178 2.88 -2.55 -10.42
N ASN A 179 1.95 -1.86 -11.10
CA ASN A 179 0.51 -1.99 -10.84
C ASN A 179 0.07 -1.46 -9.46
N PHE A 180 0.89 -0.57 -8.84
CA PHE A 180 0.59 0.04 -7.55
C PHE A 180 -0.11 1.38 -7.71
N LEU A 181 -1.34 1.49 -7.24
CA LEU A 181 -2.18 2.70 -7.18
C LEU A 181 -2.22 3.52 -8.49
N PRO A 182 -2.47 2.92 -9.68
CA PRO A 182 -2.35 3.64 -10.95
C PRO A 182 -3.37 4.79 -11.09
N TRP A 183 -4.57 4.67 -10.50
CA TRP A 183 -5.57 5.73 -10.50
C TRP A 183 -5.14 6.90 -9.61
N GLN A 184 -4.72 6.59 -8.39
CA GLN A 184 -4.42 7.59 -7.37
C GLN A 184 -3.06 8.27 -7.59
N SER A 185 -2.15 7.67 -8.38
CA SER A 185 -0.78 8.19 -8.60
C SER A 185 -0.58 8.90 -9.94
N VAL A 186 -1.65 9.20 -10.68
CA VAL A 186 -1.58 9.80 -12.02
C VAL A 186 -0.87 11.16 -12.02
N TYR A 187 -0.93 11.91 -10.93
CA TYR A 187 -0.24 13.18 -10.73
C TYR A 187 0.82 13.14 -9.63
N ALA A 188 1.22 11.94 -9.19
CA ALA A 188 2.22 11.79 -8.16
C ALA A 188 3.62 12.18 -8.67
N GLU A 189 4.43 12.73 -7.77
CA GLU A 189 5.86 12.86 -7.99
C GLU A 189 6.56 11.54 -7.68
N PHE A 190 7.40 11.06 -8.59
CA PHE A 190 8.09 9.78 -8.45
C PHE A 190 9.50 9.97 -7.93
N VAL A 191 9.85 9.27 -6.86
CA VAL A 191 11.20 9.17 -6.32
C VAL A 191 11.61 7.71 -6.27
N PHE A 192 12.69 7.38 -6.97
CA PHE A 192 13.28 6.04 -7.03
C PHE A 192 14.62 6.07 -6.31
N MET A 193 14.86 5.07 -5.43
CA MET A 193 16.08 4.96 -4.64
C MET A 193 16.71 3.58 -4.82
N ASP A 194 18.04 3.53 -4.92
CA ASP A 194 18.78 2.27 -5.11
C ASP A 194 18.80 1.41 -3.84
N VAL A 195 18.59 2.01 -2.67
CA VAL A 195 18.60 1.30 -1.40
C VAL A 195 17.55 0.18 -1.37
N LEU A 196 17.94 -1.02 -0.95
CA LEU A 196 17.02 -2.14 -0.77
C LEU A 196 16.10 -1.88 0.42
N TRP A 197 14.85 -2.35 0.35
CA TRP A 197 13.85 -2.04 1.37
C TRP A 197 14.30 -2.33 2.81
N PRO A 198 14.96 -3.47 3.15
CA PRO A 198 15.42 -3.72 4.52
C PRO A 198 16.48 -2.74 5.04
N ASP A 199 17.16 -2.02 4.15
CA ASP A 199 18.17 -1.01 4.49
C ASP A 199 17.60 0.42 4.45
N MET A 200 16.30 0.61 4.15
CA MET A 200 15.64 1.91 4.22
C MET A 200 15.58 2.43 5.65
N THR A 201 15.79 3.72 5.80
CA THR A 201 15.76 4.42 7.10
C THR A 201 14.88 5.67 7.03
N PRO A 202 14.52 6.28 8.16
CA PRO A 202 13.87 7.59 8.20
C PRO A 202 14.61 8.68 7.38
N LYS A 203 15.94 8.61 7.28
CA LYS A 203 16.72 9.56 6.50
C LYS A 203 16.41 9.48 5.00
N GLN A 204 16.25 8.28 4.44
CA GLN A 204 15.85 8.12 3.03
C GLN A 204 14.40 8.58 2.79
N LEU A 205 13.48 8.32 3.73
CA LEU A 205 12.13 8.85 3.62
C LEU A 205 12.14 10.39 3.63
N TRP A 206 12.90 11.00 4.55
CA TRP A 206 13.07 12.45 4.58
C TRP A 206 13.64 12.99 3.28
N LYS A 207 14.69 12.34 2.73
CA LYS A 207 15.29 12.75 1.44
C LYS A 207 14.29 12.68 0.29
N ALA A 208 13.39 11.68 0.28
CA ALA A 208 12.33 11.62 -0.72
C ALA A 208 11.34 12.78 -0.58
N ILE A 209 11.01 13.19 0.65
CA ILE A 209 10.13 14.33 0.94
C ILE A 209 10.83 15.65 0.54
N GLU A 210 12.13 15.80 0.78
CA GLU A 210 12.91 16.97 0.31
C GLU A 210 12.85 17.09 -1.20
N ILE A 211 13.17 15.99 -1.94
CA ILE A 211 13.09 15.96 -3.41
C ILE A 211 11.69 16.34 -3.89
N TYR A 212 10.65 15.82 -3.23
CA TYR A 212 9.27 16.17 -3.54
C TYR A 212 9.00 17.67 -3.32
N SER A 213 9.47 18.24 -2.21
CA SER A 213 9.21 19.63 -1.85
C SER A 213 9.88 20.65 -2.78
N GLU A 214 10.95 20.25 -3.46
CA GLU A 214 11.67 21.06 -4.46
C GLU A 214 11.00 21.06 -5.83
N ARG A 215 9.99 20.21 -6.07
CA ARG A 215 9.33 20.10 -7.37
C ARG A 215 8.12 21.03 -7.48
N ASP A 216 8.01 21.68 -8.65
CA ASP A 216 6.86 22.51 -9.00
C ASP A 216 5.75 21.65 -9.65
N ARG A 217 4.63 21.51 -8.96
CA ARG A 217 3.46 20.71 -9.41
C ARG A 217 2.47 21.61 -10.14
N ARG A 218 2.55 21.65 -11.45
CA ARG A 218 1.75 22.57 -12.28
C ARG A 218 0.34 22.08 -12.61
N PHE A 219 0.04 20.78 -12.49
CA PHE A 219 -1.28 20.20 -12.81
C PHE A 219 -1.83 20.66 -14.17
N GLY A 220 -1.00 20.74 -15.19
CA GLY A 220 -1.36 21.21 -16.53
C GLY A 220 -1.56 22.75 -16.64
N LYS A 221 -1.22 23.52 -15.63
CA LYS A 221 -1.20 24.99 -15.71
C LYS A 221 0.19 25.46 -16.18
N ALA A 222 0.21 26.42 -17.12
CA ALA A 222 1.42 27.05 -17.58
C ALA A 222 2.06 27.95 -16.51
#